data_9106f07086c0627ecadb461ba0617cbc
#
_entry.id   9106f07086c0627ecadb461ba0617cbc
#
_cell.length_a   1.000
_cell.length_b   1.000
_cell.length_c   1.000
_cell.angle_alpha   90.00
_cell.angle_beta   90.00
_cell.angle_gamma   90.00
#
_symmetry.space_group_name_H-M   'P 1'
#
loop_
_entity.id
_entity.type
_entity.pdbx_description
1 polymer ?
#
loop_
_entity_poly.entity_id
_entity_poly.type
_entity_poly.pdbx_seq_one_letter_code
_entity_poly.pdbx_strand_id
1 'polypeptide(L)'
;MPGQVLALAGALLAMVAALAIVIVLGWRAKSPLVLRPVIGFSRAVINPRQLRTAGSPGASASVVRHLGRKSGRAYETPVDAVPVEGAFLIALPYGSRANWLRNVLAGGSATILHQGVAHAVDHPELLPMPEVAAHFSSADQRGFRLLGIDECLRVRIVGTEPASRAWAGGPEPAACPRGAARA
;
A
#
# COMPACT_ATOMS: atom_id res chain seq x y z
N MET A 1 -9.95 -30.26 37.78
CA MET A 1 -8.96 -29.33 37.19
C MET A 1 -8.91 -29.32 35.66
N PRO A 2 -8.96 -30.48 34.89
CA PRO A 2 -8.86 -30.41 33.41
C PRO A 2 -10.02 -29.73 32.73
N GLY A 3 -11.25 -29.82 33.26
CA GLY A 3 -12.44 -29.20 32.65
C GLY A 3 -12.41 -27.66 32.69
N GLN A 4 -11.83 -27.07 33.73
CA GLN A 4 -11.70 -25.61 33.82
C GLN A 4 -10.67 -25.05 32.83
N VAL A 5 -9.57 -25.78 32.60
CA VAL A 5 -8.54 -25.42 31.62
C VAL A 5 -9.12 -25.47 30.21
N LEU A 6 -9.88 -26.48 29.86
CA LEU A 6 -10.58 -26.64 28.57
C LEU A 6 -11.62 -25.52 28.37
N ALA A 7 -12.37 -25.15 29.40
CA ALA A 7 -13.33 -24.05 29.30
C ALA A 7 -12.66 -22.70 29.10
N LEU A 8 -11.57 -22.42 29.81
CA LEU A 8 -10.80 -21.18 29.63
C LEU A 8 -10.14 -21.11 28.25
N ALA A 9 -9.58 -22.21 27.74
CA ALA A 9 -9.01 -22.28 26.40
C ALA A 9 -10.09 -22.04 25.33
N GLY A 10 -11.27 -22.61 25.48
CA GLY A 10 -12.41 -22.39 24.58
C GLY A 10 -12.88 -20.93 24.59
N ALA A 11 -12.99 -20.33 25.77
CA ALA A 11 -13.38 -18.92 25.90
C ALA A 11 -12.34 -17.98 25.26
N LEU A 12 -11.05 -18.24 25.46
CA LEU A 12 -9.98 -17.46 24.84
C LEU A 12 -10.03 -17.58 23.30
N LEU A 13 -10.21 -18.79 22.76
CA LEU A 13 -10.32 -18.99 21.32
C LEU A 13 -11.53 -18.27 20.73
N ALA A 14 -12.68 -18.34 21.40
CA ALA A 14 -13.89 -17.61 20.98
C ALA A 14 -13.69 -16.09 21.00
N MET A 15 -13.01 -15.58 22.01
CA MET A 15 -12.67 -14.16 22.10
C MET A 15 -11.74 -13.69 20.97
N VAL A 16 -10.70 -14.49 20.68
CA VAL A 16 -9.77 -14.21 19.56
C VAL A 16 -10.50 -14.24 18.23
N ALA A 17 -11.38 -15.22 18.02
CA ALA A 17 -12.19 -15.32 16.80
C ALA A 17 -13.13 -14.11 16.65
N ALA A 18 -13.81 -13.71 17.72
CA ALA A 18 -14.69 -12.55 17.71
C ALA A 18 -13.92 -11.26 17.38
N LEU A 19 -12.73 -11.06 17.97
CA LEU A 19 -11.87 -9.93 17.70
C LEU A 19 -11.42 -9.92 16.24
N ALA A 20 -11.02 -11.06 15.69
CA ALA A 20 -10.63 -11.20 14.28
C ALA A 20 -11.80 -10.82 13.34
N ILE A 21 -13.02 -11.28 13.64
CA ILE A 21 -14.23 -10.90 12.88
C ILE A 21 -14.46 -9.40 12.93
N VAL A 22 -14.38 -8.78 14.09
CA VAL A 22 -14.56 -7.33 14.25
C VAL A 22 -13.53 -6.55 13.44
N ILE A 23 -12.26 -6.99 13.44
CA ILE A 23 -11.19 -6.38 12.64
C ILE A 23 -11.50 -6.52 11.15
N VAL A 24 -11.85 -7.70 10.66
CA VAL A 24 -12.18 -7.93 9.24
C VAL A 24 -13.39 -7.11 8.81
N LEU A 25 -14.46 -7.11 9.59
CA LEU A 25 -15.66 -6.31 9.29
C LEU A 25 -15.36 -4.81 9.31
N GLY A 26 -14.58 -4.34 10.28
CA GLY A 26 -14.15 -2.94 10.36
C GLY A 26 -13.25 -2.54 9.18
N TRP A 27 -12.40 -3.46 8.69
CA TRP A 27 -11.59 -3.24 7.48
C TRP A 27 -12.46 -3.16 6.23
N ARG A 28 -13.39 -4.10 6.06
CA ARG A 28 -14.34 -4.10 4.92
C ARG A 28 -15.18 -2.81 4.90
N ALA A 29 -15.66 -2.38 6.06
CA ALA A 29 -16.41 -1.14 6.20
C ALA A 29 -15.56 0.14 6.07
N LYS A 30 -14.25 0.01 5.82
CA LYS A 30 -13.28 1.13 5.80
C LYS A 30 -13.37 2.00 7.06
N SER A 31 -13.67 1.37 8.21
CA SER A 31 -13.88 2.06 9.50
C SER A 31 -12.62 2.80 9.93
N PRO A 32 -12.70 4.09 10.26
CA PRO A 32 -11.55 4.84 10.74
C PRO A 32 -10.99 4.32 12.07
N LEU A 33 -11.81 3.66 12.88
CA LEU A 33 -11.38 3.06 14.15
C LEU A 33 -10.41 1.90 13.94
N VAL A 34 -10.56 1.14 12.85
CA VAL A 34 -9.68 0.04 12.48
C VAL A 34 -8.52 0.53 11.59
N LEU A 35 -8.82 1.33 10.58
CA LEU A 35 -7.81 1.73 9.58
C LEU A 35 -6.80 2.76 10.10
N ARG A 36 -7.20 3.71 10.96
CA ARG A 36 -6.27 4.74 11.47
C ARG A 36 -5.07 4.15 12.21
N PRO A 37 -5.23 3.25 13.21
CA PRO A 37 -4.09 2.65 13.90
C PRO A 37 -3.24 1.79 12.95
N VAL A 38 -3.85 1.02 12.04
CA VAL A 38 -3.12 0.21 11.06
C VAL A 38 -2.29 1.09 10.12
N ILE A 39 -2.87 2.14 9.56
CA ILE A 39 -2.16 3.10 8.70
C ILE A 39 -1.06 3.82 9.48
N GLY A 40 -1.33 4.21 10.72
CA GLY A 40 -0.34 4.84 11.61
C GLY A 40 0.85 3.94 11.85
N PHE A 41 0.61 2.69 12.20
CA PHE A 41 1.66 1.68 12.40
C PHE A 41 2.43 1.38 11.10
N SER A 42 1.72 1.21 9.98
CA SER A 42 2.36 1.01 8.67
C SER A 42 3.32 2.15 8.34
N ARG A 43 2.90 3.40 8.52
CA ARG A 43 3.74 4.58 8.25
C ARG A 43 4.93 4.69 9.18
N ALA A 44 4.76 4.39 10.47
CA ALA A 44 5.80 4.56 11.47
C ALA A 44 6.84 3.43 11.47
N VAL A 45 6.42 2.21 11.16
CA VAL A 45 7.24 1.00 11.37
C VAL A 45 7.47 0.22 10.07
N ILE A 46 6.40 -0.07 9.32
CA ILE A 46 6.49 -0.97 8.16
C ILE A 46 7.14 -0.23 6.98
N ASN A 47 6.61 0.93 6.60
CA ASN A 47 7.09 1.66 5.42
C ASN A 47 8.58 2.00 5.48
N PRO A 48 9.15 2.53 6.59
CA PRO A 48 10.59 2.81 6.65
C PRO A 48 11.47 1.56 6.51
N ARG A 49 10.97 0.40 6.97
CA ARG A 49 11.69 -0.87 6.80
C ARG A 49 11.60 -1.38 5.37
N GLN A 50 10.41 -1.35 4.79
CA GLN A 50 10.20 -1.76 3.40
C GLN A 50 10.97 -0.89 2.41
N LEU A 51 11.02 0.44 2.60
CA LEU A 51 11.75 1.36 1.73
C LEU A 51 13.25 1.07 1.63
N ARG A 52 13.84 0.32 2.56
CA ARG A 52 15.26 -0.08 2.49
C ARG A 52 15.55 -1.07 1.36
N THR A 53 14.59 -1.87 0.99
CA THR A 53 14.72 -2.93 -0.02
C THR A 53 13.70 -2.82 -1.15
N ALA A 54 12.61 -2.08 -0.95
CA ALA A 54 11.57 -1.91 -1.96
C ALA A 54 12.14 -1.36 -3.27
N GLY A 55 11.65 -1.90 -4.37
CA GLY A 55 12.08 -1.52 -5.71
C GLY A 55 13.42 -2.11 -6.16
N SER A 56 14.23 -2.73 -5.27
CA SER A 56 15.47 -3.40 -5.66
C SER A 56 15.20 -4.72 -6.41
N PRO A 57 16.19 -5.26 -7.15
CA PRO A 57 16.03 -6.57 -7.77
C PRO A 57 15.68 -7.65 -6.75
N GLY A 58 14.64 -8.45 -7.02
CA GLY A 58 14.15 -9.50 -6.13
C GLY A 58 13.24 -9.02 -4.98
N ALA A 59 13.02 -7.72 -4.83
CA ALA A 59 12.08 -7.21 -3.82
C ALA A 59 10.62 -7.47 -4.24
N SER A 60 9.78 -7.85 -3.28
CA SER A 60 8.34 -8.01 -3.51
C SER A 60 7.60 -6.66 -3.61
N ALA A 61 8.09 -5.64 -2.90
CA ALA A 61 7.50 -4.31 -2.91
C ALA A 61 8.21 -3.38 -3.89
N SER A 62 7.44 -2.53 -4.55
CA SER A 62 7.87 -1.40 -5.39
C SER A 62 7.83 -0.09 -4.60
N VAL A 63 8.42 0.97 -5.13
CA VAL A 63 8.32 2.32 -4.55
C VAL A 63 7.62 3.25 -5.53
N VAL A 64 6.56 3.92 -5.09
CA VAL A 64 5.96 5.05 -5.83
C VAL A 64 6.56 6.35 -5.30
N ARG A 65 7.28 7.08 -6.15
CA ARG A 65 7.71 8.45 -5.90
C ARG A 65 6.72 9.42 -6.52
N HIS A 66 6.22 10.33 -5.72
CA HIS A 66 5.19 11.29 -6.12
C HIS A 66 5.39 12.65 -5.43
N LEU A 67 4.84 13.71 -6.02
CA LEU A 67 4.85 15.04 -5.41
C LEU A 67 3.62 15.24 -4.51
N GLY A 68 3.82 15.88 -3.39
CA GLY A 68 2.74 16.27 -2.50
C GLY A 68 1.89 17.39 -3.10
N ARG A 69 0.61 17.14 -3.36
CA ARG A 69 -0.34 18.07 -3.99
C ARG A 69 -0.48 19.43 -3.29
N LYS A 70 -0.12 19.49 -1.99
CA LYS A 70 -0.17 20.75 -1.21
C LYS A 70 1.21 21.34 -0.96
N SER A 71 2.24 20.51 -0.85
CA SER A 71 3.58 20.95 -0.43
C SER A 71 4.59 21.01 -1.58
N GLY A 72 4.29 20.39 -2.73
CA GLY A 72 5.25 20.21 -3.82
C GLY A 72 6.44 19.30 -3.49
N ARG A 73 6.56 18.80 -2.25
CA ARG A 73 7.68 17.95 -1.82
C ARG A 73 7.56 16.56 -2.39
N ALA A 74 8.70 15.95 -2.69
CA ALA A 74 8.74 14.53 -3.08
C ALA A 74 8.50 13.62 -1.87
N TYR A 75 7.74 12.56 -2.10
CA TYR A 75 7.44 11.50 -1.14
C TYR A 75 7.64 10.15 -1.80
N GLU A 76 8.02 9.18 -1.01
CA GLU A 76 8.17 7.78 -1.39
C GLU A 76 7.20 6.92 -0.58
N THR A 77 6.51 6.02 -1.25
CA THR A 77 5.56 5.10 -0.63
C THR A 77 5.79 3.69 -1.17
N PRO A 78 6.05 2.71 -0.31
CA PRO A 78 6.13 1.32 -0.74
C PRO A 78 4.73 0.82 -1.09
N VAL A 79 4.63 0.11 -2.20
CA VAL A 79 3.39 -0.47 -2.73
C VAL A 79 3.67 -1.82 -3.38
N ASP A 80 2.65 -2.66 -3.44
CA ASP A 80 2.69 -3.89 -4.24
C ASP A 80 2.17 -3.58 -5.64
N ALA A 81 3.10 -3.29 -6.57
CA ALA A 81 2.78 -2.99 -7.95
C ALA A 81 2.96 -4.24 -8.81
N VAL A 82 1.89 -4.63 -9.51
CA VAL A 82 1.87 -5.75 -10.44
C VAL A 82 2.06 -5.21 -11.86
N PRO A 83 3.13 -5.59 -12.57
CA PRO A 83 3.33 -5.18 -13.94
C PRO A 83 2.33 -5.89 -14.86
N VAL A 84 1.73 -5.14 -15.77
CA VAL A 84 0.90 -5.63 -16.86
C VAL A 84 1.37 -4.98 -18.15
N GLU A 85 0.80 -5.38 -19.30
CA GLU A 85 1.20 -4.80 -20.58
C GLU A 85 1.08 -3.27 -20.59
N GLY A 86 2.21 -2.58 -20.67
CA GLY A 86 2.30 -1.12 -20.75
C GLY A 86 1.85 -0.36 -19.47
N ALA A 87 1.61 -1.04 -18.36
CA ALA A 87 1.08 -0.40 -17.16
C ALA A 87 1.49 -1.13 -15.85
N PHE A 88 1.19 -0.49 -14.72
CA PHE A 88 1.17 -1.13 -13.41
C PHE A 88 -0.23 -1.10 -12.81
N LEU A 89 -0.57 -2.17 -12.10
CA LEU A 89 -1.75 -2.29 -11.25
C LEU A 89 -1.34 -2.28 -9.78
N ILE A 90 -2.00 -1.47 -8.96
CA ILE A 90 -1.73 -1.34 -7.54
C ILE A 90 -3.05 -1.46 -6.77
N ALA A 91 -3.21 -2.56 -6.04
CA ALA A 91 -4.38 -2.75 -5.18
C ALA A 91 -4.44 -1.70 -4.06
N LEU A 92 -5.63 -1.29 -3.67
CA LEU A 92 -5.84 -0.21 -2.70
C LEU A 92 -6.44 -0.74 -1.37
N PRO A 93 -5.65 -1.41 -0.51
CA PRO A 93 -6.17 -2.03 0.71
C PRO A 93 -6.75 -1.04 1.72
N TYR A 94 -6.34 0.23 1.65
CA TYR A 94 -6.85 1.31 2.49
C TYR A 94 -7.88 2.21 1.76
N GLY A 95 -8.27 1.82 0.54
CA GLY A 95 -9.19 2.57 -0.32
C GLY A 95 -8.57 3.83 -0.93
N SER A 96 -9.38 4.54 -1.71
CA SER A 96 -8.97 5.72 -2.50
C SER A 96 -8.62 6.97 -1.67
N ARG A 97 -8.79 6.93 -0.34
CA ARG A 97 -8.47 8.06 0.55
C ARG A 97 -6.98 8.17 0.93
N ALA A 98 -6.14 7.23 0.54
CA ALA A 98 -4.71 7.25 0.83
C ALA A 98 -4.04 8.52 0.28
N ASN A 99 -3.19 9.17 1.09
CA ASN A 99 -2.60 10.46 0.70
C ASN A 99 -1.68 10.35 -0.52
N TRP A 100 -0.91 9.27 -0.62
CA TRP A 100 -0.03 9.05 -1.76
C TRP A 100 -0.83 8.95 -3.07
N LEU A 101 -1.93 8.18 -3.05
CA LEU A 101 -2.82 8.01 -4.20
C LEU A 101 -3.43 9.35 -4.63
N ARG A 102 -3.95 10.12 -3.66
CA ARG A 102 -4.50 11.46 -3.94
C ARG A 102 -3.46 12.44 -4.49
N ASN A 103 -2.18 12.25 -4.16
CA ASN A 103 -1.08 13.02 -4.73
C ASN A 103 -0.82 12.60 -6.18
N VAL A 104 -0.78 11.29 -6.46
CA VAL A 104 -0.60 10.75 -7.82
C VAL A 104 -1.76 11.17 -8.73
N LEU A 105 -3.01 11.03 -8.26
CA LEU A 105 -4.20 11.45 -9.01
C LEU A 105 -4.19 12.96 -9.31
N ALA A 106 -3.76 13.78 -8.35
CA ALA A 106 -3.71 15.24 -8.54
C ALA A 106 -2.54 15.68 -9.43
N GLY A 107 -1.42 14.96 -9.39
CA GLY A 107 -0.24 15.25 -10.22
C GLY A 107 -0.30 14.68 -11.63
N GLY A 108 -1.18 13.72 -11.87
CA GLY A 108 -1.32 13.03 -13.15
C GLY A 108 -0.15 12.13 -13.52
N SER A 109 0.93 12.11 -12.72
CA SER A 109 2.15 11.35 -12.99
C SER A 109 2.87 10.95 -11.70
N ALA A 110 3.75 9.95 -11.82
CA ALA A 110 4.61 9.47 -10.74
C ALA A 110 5.82 8.73 -11.33
N THR A 111 6.74 8.30 -10.47
CA THR A 111 7.78 7.32 -10.84
C THR A 111 7.60 6.07 -10.01
N ILE A 112 7.62 4.90 -10.63
CA ILE A 112 7.60 3.61 -9.94
C ILE A 112 8.97 2.96 -10.06
N LEU A 113 9.62 2.71 -8.92
CA LEU A 113 10.80 1.87 -8.86
C LEU A 113 10.35 0.43 -8.65
N HIS A 114 10.62 -0.42 -9.63
CA HIS A 114 10.26 -1.84 -9.61
C HIS A 114 11.43 -2.67 -10.11
N GLN A 115 11.87 -3.66 -9.34
CA GLN A 115 12.95 -4.60 -9.69
C GLN A 115 14.23 -3.90 -10.18
N GLY A 116 14.64 -2.79 -9.57
CA GLY A 116 15.84 -2.04 -9.91
C GLY A 116 15.69 -1.11 -11.11
N VAL A 117 14.51 -1.01 -11.68
CA VAL A 117 14.18 -0.16 -12.83
C VAL A 117 13.18 0.91 -12.44
N ALA A 118 13.45 2.15 -12.84
CA ALA A 118 12.54 3.28 -12.63
C ALA A 118 11.66 3.45 -13.88
N HIS A 119 10.36 3.45 -13.65
CA HIS A 119 9.35 3.64 -14.68
C HIS A 119 8.64 4.98 -14.45
N ALA A 120 8.77 5.90 -15.40
CA ALA A 120 7.92 7.07 -15.45
C ALA A 120 6.50 6.64 -15.83
N VAL A 121 5.51 7.02 -15.04
CA VAL A 121 4.11 6.65 -15.24
C VAL A 121 3.20 7.85 -15.24
N ASP A 122 2.14 7.76 -16.04
CA ASP A 122 1.10 8.77 -16.16
C ASP A 122 -0.31 8.14 -16.20
N HIS A 123 -1.33 8.97 -16.46
CA HIS A 123 -2.73 8.58 -16.59
C HIS A 123 -3.19 7.65 -15.44
N PRO A 124 -3.10 8.12 -14.17
CA PRO A 124 -3.61 7.37 -13.05
C PRO A 124 -5.14 7.22 -13.14
N GLU A 125 -5.60 5.99 -13.15
CA GLU A 125 -7.00 5.62 -13.29
C GLU A 125 -7.40 4.69 -12.16
N LEU A 126 -8.57 4.92 -11.55
CA LEU A 126 -9.15 4.00 -10.59
C LEU A 126 -10.07 3.02 -11.30
N LEU A 127 -9.75 1.74 -11.16
CA LEU A 127 -10.54 0.65 -11.74
C LEU A 127 -11.20 -0.17 -10.63
N PRO A 128 -12.40 -0.70 -10.87
CA PRO A 128 -12.99 -1.71 -10.01
C PRO A 128 -12.12 -2.96 -9.96
N MET A 129 -11.85 -3.48 -8.76
CA MET A 129 -11.02 -4.68 -8.60
C MET A 129 -11.48 -5.87 -9.44
N PRO A 130 -12.81 -6.16 -9.61
CA PRO A 130 -13.25 -7.27 -10.44
C PRO A 130 -12.77 -7.24 -11.90
N GLU A 131 -12.56 -6.07 -12.48
CA GLU A 131 -12.11 -5.91 -13.87
C GLU A 131 -10.64 -6.32 -14.07
N VAL A 132 -9.83 -6.18 -13.02
CA VAL A 132 -8.38 -6.40 -13.05
C VAL A 132 -7.92 -7.58 -12.20
N ALA A 133 -8.82 -8.23 -11.47
CA ALA A 133 -8.50 -9.27 -10.51
C ALA A 133 -7.72 -10.44 -11.12
N ALA A 134 -7.94 -10.76 -12.40
CA ALA A 134 -7.26 -11.85 -13.10
C ALA A 134 -5.73 -11.66 -13.21
N HIS A 135 -5.23 -10.43 -13.08
CA HIS A 135 -3.80 -10.12 -13.10
C HIS A 135 -3.09 -10.36 -11.76
N PHE A 136 -3.85 -10.58 -10.70
CA PHE A 136 -3.32 -10.85 -9.35
C PHE A 136 -3.32 -12.35 -9.05
N SER A 137 -2.44 -12.77 -8.14
CA SER A 137 -2.39 -14.17 -7.73
C SER A 137 -3.71 -14.63 -7.08
N SER A 138 -3.98 -15.94 -7.10
CA SER A 138 -5.18 -16.50 -6.45
C SER A 138 -5.21 -16.23 -4.94
N ALA A 139 -4.02 -16.09 -4.31
CA ALA A 139 -3.92 -15.74 -2.89
C ALA A 139 -4.33 -14.30 -2.66
N ASP A 140 -3.85 -13.37 -3.50
CA ASP A 140 -4.23 -11.95 -3.42
C ASP A 140 -5.72 -11.76 -3.65
N GLN A 141 -6.29 -12.41 -4.67
CA GLN A 141 -7.72 -12.36 -4.95
C GLN A 141 -8.57 -12.83 -3.76
N ARG A 142 -8.13 -13.88 -3.04
CA ARG A 142 -8.81 -14.31 -1.79
C ARG A 142 -8.72 -13.24 -0.70
N GLY A 143 -7.52 -12.65 -0.53
CA GLY A 143 -7.30 -11.55 0.40
C GLY A 143 -8.16 -10.34 0.08
N PHE A 144 -8.27 -9.96 -1.21
CA PHE A 144 -9.08 -8.83 -1.65
C PHE A 144 -10.56 -9.05 -1.31
N ARG A 145 -11.09 -10.25 -1.58
CA ARG A 145 -12.48 -10.60 -1.22
C ARG A 145 -12.71 -10.59 0.30
N LEU A 146 -11.76 -11.14 1.05
CA LEU A 146 -11.84 -11.17 2.52
C LEU A 146 -11.86 -9.77 3.11
N LEU A 147 -10.98 -8.88 2.66
CA LEU A 147 -10.80 -7.54 3.20
C LEU A 147 -11.66 -6.47 2.53
N GLY A 148 -12.44 -6.81 1.50
CA GLY A 148 -13.25 -5.86 0.74
C GLY A 148 -12.37 -4.81 0.04
N ILE A 149 -11.34 -5.26 -0.69
CA ILE A 149 -10.51 -4.41 -1.53
C ILE A 149 -11.18 -4.34 -2.90
N ASP A 150 -11.86 -3.24 -3.15
CA ASP A 150 -12.76 -3.10 -4.29
C ASP A 150 -12.18 -2.21 -5.40
N GLU A 151 -11.07 -1.53 -5.13
CA GLU A 151 -10.45 -0.55 -6.03
C GLU A 151 -8.98 -0.90 -6.31
N CYS A 152 -8.55 -0.64 -7.53
CA CYS A 152 -7.19 -0.75 -8.01
C CYS A 152 -6.78 0.54 -8.72
N LEU A 153 -5.55 1.00 -8.52
CA LEU A 153 -4.95 2.05 -9.33
C LEU A 153 -4.25 1.41 -10.51
N ARG A 154 -4.59 1.84 -11.73
CA ARG A 154 -3.83 1.60 -12.95
C ARG A 154 -3.04 2.85 -13.29
N VAL A 155 -1.77 2.69 -13.67
CA VAL A 155 -0.93 3.77 -14.21
C VAL A 155 -0.21 3.28 -15.46
N ARG A 156 -0.17 4.09 -16.51
CA ARG A 156 0.46 3.76 -17.78
C ARG A 156 1.97 4.04 -17.73
N ILE A 157 2.79 3.16 -18.24
CA ILE A 157 4.24 3.36 -18.38
C ILE A 157 4.49 4.23 -19.61
N VAL A 158 5.23 5.33 -19.44
CA VAL A 158 5.59 6.27 -20.53
C VAL A 158 7.10 6.37 -20.74
N GLY A 159 7.89 5.86 -19.81
CA GLY A 159 9.34 5.83 -19.92
C GLY A 159 9.95 4.86 -18.91
N THR A 160 11.15 4.37 -19.24
CA THR A 160 11.86 3.42 -18.39
C THR A 160 13.34 3.74 -18.41
N GLU A 161 13.97 3.81 -17.23
CA GLU A 161 15.40 4.08 -17.09
C GLU A 161 15.98 3.32 -15.88
N PRO A 162 17.30 3.08 -15.85
CA PRO A 162 17.95 2.49 -14.69
C PRO A 162 17.72 3.34 -13.43
N ALA A 163 17.44 2.69 -12.30
CA ALA A 163 17.18 3.37 -11.02
C ALA A 163 18.29 4.34 -10.62
N SER A 164 19.55 4.01 -10.91
CA SER A 164 20.70 4.87 -10.60
C SER A 164 20.64 6.24 -11.28
N ARG A 165 20.01 6.33 -12.45
CA ARG A 165 19.87 7.59 -13.20
C ARG A 165 18.63 8.38 -12.74
N ALA A 166 17.50 7.71 -12.56
CA ALA A 166 16.25 8.32 -12.14
C ALA A 166 16.31 8.90 -10.72
N TRP A 167 17.11 8.27 -9.84
CA TRP A 167 17.21 8.67 -8.43
C TRP A 167 18.28 9.75 -8.16
N ALA A 168 19.29 9.90 -9.05
CA ALA A 168 20.36 10.89 -8.91
C ALA A 168 19.92 12.35 -9.15
N GLY A 169 18.81 12.58 -9.84
CA GLY A 169 18.33 13.91 -10.23
C GLY A 169 17.09 14.42 -9.47
N GLY A 170 16.54 13.64 -8.55
CA GLY A 170 15.35 14.01 -7.78
C GLY A 170 15.68 14.79 -6.49
N PRO A 171 14.79 15.66 -6.01
CA PRO A 171 14.95 16.26 -4.69
C PRO A 171 15.05 15.16 -3.63
N GLU A 172 16.02 15.32 -2.73
CA GLU A 172 16.29 14.41 -1.61
C GLU A 172 14.99 14.05 -0.88
N PRO A 173 14.72 12.76 -0.61
CA PRO A 173 13.50 12.36 0.08
C PRO A 173 13.43 13.10 1.41
N ALA A 174 12.34 13.83 1.62
CA ALA A 174 12.14 14.52 2.88
C ALA A 174 12.13 13.49 4.00
N ALA A 175 13.18 13.50 4.81
CA ALA A 175 13.26 12.69 6.01
C ALA A 175 11.94 12.84 6.79
N CYS A 176 11.31 11.71 7.09
CA CYS A 176 10.10 11.70 7.90
C CYS A 176 10.39 12.48 9.19
N PRO A 177 9.68 13.58 9.51
CA PRO A 177 9.94 14.32 10.73
C PRO A 177 9.71 13.37 11.90
N ARG A 178 10.80 13.01 12.59
CA ARG A 178 10.73 12.41 13.91
C ARG A 178 10.13 13.46 14.83
N GLY A 179 8.92 13.19 15.32
CA GLY A 179 8.38 13.89 16.47
C GLY A 179 7.61 15.18 16.15
N ALA A 180 6.32 15.02 15.91
CA ALA A 180 5.32 15.94 16.41
C ALA A 180 4.41 15.15 17.37
N ALA A 181 5.01 14.65 18.45
CA ALA A 181 4.31 14.43 19.69
C ALA A 181 4.49 15.74 20.48
N ARG A 182 3.52 16.63 20.43
CA ARG A 182 3.13 17.60 21.48
C ARG A 182 2.06 18.55 20.95
N ALA A 183 1.00 18.55 21.68
CA ALA A 183 -0.16 19.35 21.90
C ALA A 183 -1.45 18.81 21.27
#